data_a7230cce0290e75a5b8c97e9db54e93f
#
_entry.id   a7230cce0290e75a5b8c97e9db54e93f
#
_cell.length_a   1.000
_cell.length_b   1.000
_cell.length_c   1.000
_cell.angle_alpha   90.00
_cell.angle_beta   90.00
_cell.angle_gamma   90.00
#
_symmetry.space_group_name_H-M   'P 1'
#
loop_
_entity.id
_entity.type
_entity.pdbx_description
1 polymer ?
#
loop_
_entity_poly.entity_id
_entity_poly.type
_entity_poly.pdbx_seq_one_letter_code
_entity_poly.pdbx_strand_id
1 'polypeptide(L)'
;MMSKTETMNDSRTASTRWRLVAALAMIALVAATGGHADDPGQTEKEKKMTKTESGLQYRDIKEGTGEKPKKGQACVMHYTGWLWENGAKGKKFDSSVDRGEPFDFPIGTGRVIKGWDEGVLSMKVGGKRELLIPPNLGYGSRGAGRVIPPNATLLFEVELLKIQE
;
A
#
# COMPACT_ATOMS: atom_id res chain seq x y z
N MET A 1 15.92 62.14 35.41
CA MET A 1 14.49 62.23 35.72
C MET A 1 13.98 60.84 35.59
N MET A 2 13.90 60.12 36.67
CA MET A 2 12.68 59.85 37.43
C MET A 2 11.77 58.93 36.60
N SER A 3 11.36 57.75 36.97
CA SER A 3 11.09 57.10 38.24
C SER A 3 10.42 55.78 37.92
N LYS A 4 10.89 54.62 38.50
CA LYS A 4 10.12 53.89 39.52
C LYS A 4 8.77 53.31 38.99
N THR A 5 8.39 52.06 39.11
CA THR A 5 8.28 51.13 40.24
C THR A 5 7.92 49.76 39.65
N GLU A 6 8.57 48.67 39.89
CA GLU A 6 8.36 47.67 40.95
C GLU A 6 6.89 47.38 41.30
N THR A 7 6.43 46.17 41.03
CA THR A 7 5.84 45.35 42.09
C THR A 7 5.87 43.85 41.72
N MET A 8 6.59 43.12 42.53
CA MET A 8 6.47 41.71 42.79
C MET A 8 5.05 41.40 43.29
N ASN A 9 4.51 40.28 42.95
CA ASN A 9 3.74 39.50 43.90
C ASN A 9 3.87 38.00 43.64
N ASP A 10 4.50 37.44 44.56
CA ASP A 10 4.65 36.10 45.00
C ASP A 10 3.33 35.60 45.64
N SER A 11 2.99 34.36 45.44
CA SER A 11 2.28 33.49 46.40
C SER A 11 1.97 32.15 45.72
N ARG A 12 2.82 31.11 45.90
CA ARG A 12 2.69 30.08 46.93
C ARG A 12 1.43 29.21 46.82
N THR A 13 1.75 27.97 46.52
CA THR A 13 1.25 26.74 47.15
C THR A 13 -0.23 26.45 47.16
N ALA A 14 -0.59 25.31 46.57
CA ALA A 14 -1.30 24.27 47.34
C ALA A 14 -1.34 22.96 46.57
N SER A 15 -0.65 22.01 47.14
CA SER A 15 -0.85 20.59 46.94
C SER A 15 -2.25 20.17 47.38
N THR A 16 -2.95 19.37 46.57
CA THR A 16 -4.04 18.55 47.14
C THR A 16 -4.06 17.19 46.45
N ARG A 17 -3.62 16.24 47.24
CA ARG A 17 -3.82 14.81 47.04
C ARG A 17 -5.30 14.47 47.28
N TRP A 18 -5.95 13.80 46.38
CA TRP A 18 -7.13 12.99 46.66
C TRP A 18 -7.05 11.73 45.81
N ARG A 19 -6.64 10.63 46.40
CA ARG A 19 -7.36 9.59 47.14
C ARG A 19 -8.41 8.89 46.29
N LEU A 20 -8.00 7.69 45.89
CA LEU A 20 -8.73 6.45 45.72
C LEU A 20 -10.20 6.46 46.16
N VAL A 21 -11.09 6.13 45.22
CA VAL A 21 -12.30 5.36 45.56
C VAL A 21 -12.45 4.24 44.56
N ALA A 22 -12.29 3.04 45.03
CA ALA A 22 -12.70 1.82 44.39
C ALA A 22 -14.22 1.67 44.54
N ALA A 23 -14.92 1.31 43.49
CA ALA A 23 -16.26 0.75 43.56
C ALA A 23 -16.42 -0.38 42.56
N LEU A 24 -16.69 -1.53 43.13
CA LEU A 24 -16.92 -2.85 42.54
C LEU A 24 -18.23 -2.89 41.71
N ALA A 25 -18.19 -3.78 40.73
CA ALA A 25 -19.21 -4.71 40.30
C ALA A 25 -20.51 -4.20 39.69
N MET A 26 -20.73 -4.58 38.42
CA MET A 26 -21.92 -5.37 38.06
C MET A 26 -21.62 -6.16 36.78
N ILE A 27 -21.61 -7.47 36.96
CA ILE A 27 -21.68 -8.47 35.91
C ILE A 27 -23.11 -8.43 35.36
N ALA A 28 -23.27 -8.15 34.08
CA ALA A 28 -24.47 -8.48 33.35
C ALA A 28 -24.11 -9.39 32.18
N LEU A 29 -24.34 -10.66 32.41
CA LEU A 29 -24.35 -11.72 31.43
C LEU A 29 -25.59 -11.49 30.52
N VAL A 30 -25.36 -11.20 29.22
CA VAL A 30 -26.38 -11.38 28.19
C VAL A 30 -25.81 -12.26 27.12
N ALA A 31 -26.39 -13.43 27.01
CA ALA A 31 -26.11 -14.46 26.03
C ALA A 31 -26.62 -14.07 24.63
N ALA A 32 -25.86 -14.46 23.65
CA ALA A 32 -26.20 -14.93 22.31
C ALA A 32 -27.18 -14.11 21.46
N THR A 33 -26.66 -13.59 20.34
CA THR A 33 -27.15 -13.98 19.02
C THR A 33 -26.08 -13.62 17.98
N GLY A 34 -25.78 -14.56 17.08
CA GLY A 34 -24.78 -14.46 16.04
C GLY A 34 -25.11 -13.34 15.04
N GLY A 35 -24.15 -12.50 14.86
CA GLY A 35 -24.06 -11.57 13.78
C GLY A 35 -22.57 -11.48 13.44
N HIS A 36 -22.20 -11.96 12.29
CA HIS A 36 -20.89 -11.66 11.70
C HIS A 36 -20.86 -10.14 11.49
N ALA A 37 -20.35 -9.43 12.46
CA ALA A 37 -19.93 -8.06 12.27
C ALA A 37 -18.53 -8.13 11.64
N ASP A 38 -18.45 -7.70 10.39
CA ASP A 38 -17.19 -7.35 9.74
C ASP A 38 -16.41 -6.45 10.70
N ASP A 39 -15.26 -6.94 11.12
CA ASP A 39 -14.31 -6.19 11.95
C ASP A 39 -13.61 -5.12 11.09
N PRO A 40 -13.87 -3.81 11.25
CA PRO A 40 -13.18 -2.76 10.52
C PRO A 40 -11.84 -2.39 11.19
N GLY A 41 -11.18 -3.35 11.82
CA GLY A 41 -9.99 -3.14 12.65
C GLY A 41 -8.72 -3.81 12.15
N GLN A 42 -8.59 -4.13 10.86
CA GLN A 42 -7.28 -4.44 10.31
C GLN A 42 -6.51 -3.15 10.07
N THR A 43 -5.82 -2.68 11.09
CA THR A 43 -4.67 -1.79 10.92
C THR A 43 -3.79 -2.41 9.83
N GLU A 44 -3.71 -1.74 8.67
CA GLU A 44 -2.73 -2.06 7.63
C GLU A 44 -1.34 -1.94 8.26
N LYS A 45 -0.88 -3.07 8.82
CA LYS A 45 0.50 -3.24 9.20
C LYS A 45 1.27 -3.04 7.90
N GLU A 46 2.02 -1.95 7.79
CA GLU A 46 2.89 -1.68 6.63
C GLU A 46 3.72 -2.93 6.35
N LYS A 47 3.25 -3.77 5.43
CA LYS A 47 4.01 -4.95 5.02
C LYS A 47 5.25 -4.44 4.32
N LYS A 48 6.40 -4.71 4.91
CA LYS A 48 7.72 -4.38 4.37
C LYS A 48 7.82 -4.88 2.93
N MET A 49 8.35 -4.04 2.03
CA MET A 49 8.63 -4.44 0.66
C MET A 49 9.63 -5.58 0.63
N THR A 50 9.32 -6.62 -0.12
CA THR A 50 10.25 -7.72 -0.44
C THR A 50 11.04 -7.33 -1.66
N LYS A 51 12.38 -7.46 -1.62
CA LYS A 51 13.27 -7.19 -2.75
C LYS A 51 13.78 -8.50 -3.33
N THR A 52 13.70 -8.63 -4.65
CA THR A 52 14.24 -9.78 -5.40
C THR A 52 15.70 -9.53 -5.81
N GLU A 53 16.38 -10.55 -6.30
CA GLU A 53 17.75 -10.47 -6.81
C GLU A 53 17.87 -9.54 -8.03
N SER A 54 16.84 -9.47 -8.86
CA SER A 54 16.77 -8.57 -10.03
C SER A 54 16.68 -7.09 -9.65
N GLY A 55 16.32 -6.80 -8.39
CA GLY A 55 16.09 -5.45 -7.87
C GLY A 55 14.63 -5.03 -7.87
N LEU A 56 13.70 -5.88 -8.34
CA LEU A 56 12.27 -5.65 -8.16
C LEU A 56 11.93 -5.61 -6.67
N GLN A 57 11.10 -4.67 -6.26
CA GLN A 57 10.53 -4.68 -4.92
C GLN A 57 9.00 -4.81 -5.01
N TYR A 58 8.42 -5.59 -4.12
CA TYR A 58 6.98 -5.76 -4.09
C TYR A 58 6.46 -5.95 -2.67
N ARG A 59 5.18 -5.64 -2.49
CA ARG A 59 4.42 -6.03 -1.29
C ARG A 59 2.99 -6.42 -1.69
N ASP A 60 2.48 -7.46 -1.06
CA ASP A 60 1.09 -7.84 -1.22
C ASP A 60 0.21 -6.96 -0.33
N ILE A 61 -0.64 -6.14 -0.97
CA ILE A 61 -1.70 -5.38 -0.29
C ILE A 61 -2.76 -6.39 0.18
N LYS A 62 -3.16 -7.28 -0.75
CA LYS A 62 -4.08 -8.38 -0.51
C LYS A 62 -3.53 -9.64 -1.13
N GLU A 63 -3.44 -10.72 -0.37
CA GLU A 63 -3.07 -12.02 -0.89
C GLU A 63 -4.27 -12.66 -1.60
N GLY A 64 -4.07 -13.14 -2.83
CA GLY A 64 -5.10 -13.88 -3.56
C GLY A 64 -5.25 -15.30 -3.04
N THR A 65 -6.43 -15.87 -3.25
CA THR A 65 -6.77 -17.24 -2.84
C THR A 65 -6.87 -18.22 -4.01
N GLY A 66 -6.86 -17.71 -5.26
CA GLY A 66 -6.92 -18.51 -6.47
C GLY A 66 -5.58 -19.09 -6.89
N GLU A 67 -5.52 -19.59 -8.11
CA GLU A 67 -4.33 -20.20 -8.70
C GLU A 67 -3.26 -19.15 -9.04
N LYS A 68 -2.02 -19.62 -9.17
CA LYS A 68 -0.91 -18.83 -9.73
C LYS A 68 -0.85 -19.02 -11.24
N PRO A 69 -0.57 -17.95 -12.00
CA PRO A 69 -0.40 -18.09 -13.44
C PRO A 69 0.87 -18.88 -13.79
N LYS A 70 0.79 -19.63 -14.86
CA LYS A 70 1.93 -20.31 -15.50
C LYS A 70 2.42 -19.48 -16.68
N LYS A 71 3.70 -19.56 -16.98
CA LYS A 71 4.28 -18.89 -18.14
C LYS A 71 3.49 -19.18 -19.41
N GLY A 72 3.12 -18.14 -20.13
CA GLY A 72 2.33 -18.22 -21.37
C GLY A 72 0.83 -18.09 -21.19
N GLN A 73 0.29 -18.27 -19.99
CA GLN A 73 -1.14 -18.07 -19.74
C GLN A 73 -1.51 -16.59 -19.78
N ALA A 74 -2.70 -16.26 -20.27
CA ALA A 74 -3.17 -14.88 -20.29
C ALA A 74 -3.66 -14.47 -18.89
N CYS A 75 -3.02 -13.43 -18.34
CA CYS A 75 -3.43 -12.80 -17.11
C CYS A 75 -4.33 -11.60 -17.43
N VAL A 76 -5.51 -11.56 -16.84
CA VAL A 76 -6.43 -10.41 -16.89
C VAL A 76 -6.35 -9.68 -15.58
N MET A 77 -6.04 -8.38 -15.62
CA MET A 77 -5.77 -7.61 -14.43
C MET A 77 -6.16 -6.15 -14.56
N HIS A 78 -6.40 -5.53 -13.41
CA HIS A 78 -6.40 -4.10 -13.28
C HIS A 78 -5.05 -3.59 -12.79
N TYR A 79 -4.71 -2.38 -13.21
CA TYR A 79 -3.52 -1.71 -12.72
C TYR A 79 -3.67 -0.20 -12.70
N THR A 80 -2.85 0.43 -11.87
CA THR A 80 -2.56 1.86 -11.93
C THR A 80 -1.06 2.07 -11.77
N GLY A 81 -0.48 2.92 -12.59
CA GLY A 81 0.96 3.20 -12.62
C GLY A 81 1.27 4.67 -12.32
N TRP A 82 2.29 4.87 -11.50
CA TRP A 82 2.83 6.18 -11.12
C TRP A 82 4.33 6.23 -11.32
N LEU A 83 4.86 7.38 -11.59
CA LEU A 83 6.28 7.66 -11.41
C LEU A 83 6.60 7.57 -9.91
N TRP A 84 7.74 6.97 -9.58
CA TRP A 84 8.24 6.97 -8.21
C TRP A 84 9.23 8.10 -8.05
N GLU A 85 8.88 9.12 -7.29
CA GLU A 85 9.65 10.35 -7.16
C GLU A 85 9.84 10.68 -5.67
N ASN A 86 11.07 10.99 -5.28
CA ASN A 86 11.40 11.40 -3.90
C ASN A 86 10.92 10.43 -2.81
N GLY A 87 10.89 9.13 -3.11
CA GLY A 87 10.44 8.10 -2.16
C GLY A 87 8.93 7.97 -2.02
N ALA A 88 8.14 8.55 -2.93
CA ALA A 88 6.68 8.55 -2.88
C ALA A 88 6.04 8.34 -4.27
N LYS A 89 4.72 8.09 -4.26
CA LYS A 89 3.88 8.09 -5.46
C LYS A 89 3.87 9.50 -6.07
N GLY A 90 4.44 9.65 -7.26
CA GLY A 90 4.43 10.88 -8.03
C GLY A 90 3.28 10.93 -9.03
N LYS A 91 3.56 11.43 -10.23
CA LYS A 91 2.56 11.58 -11.29
C LYS A 91 2.02 10.22 -11.75
N LYS A 92 0.69 10.06 -11.74
CA LYS A 92 0.00 8.92 -12.40
C LYS A 92 0.15 9.06 -13.92
N PHE A 93 0.58 8.00 -14.59
CA PHE A 93 0.78 8.00 -16.03
C PHE A 93 -0.17 7.08 -16.80
N ASP A 94 -0.70 6.04 -16.14
CA ASP A 94 -1.64 5.11 -16.78
C ASP A 94 -2.49 4.37 -15.75
N SER A 95 -3.74 4.01 -16.11
CA SER A 95 -4.64 3.23 -15.26
C SER A 95 -5.71 2.53 -16.09
N SER A 96 -5.78 1.22 -16.00
CA SER A 96 -6.88 0.42 -16.55
C SER A 96 -8.18 0.62 -15.76
N VAL A 97 -8.06 0.95 -14.47
CA VAL A 97 -9.22 1.26 -13.62
C VAL A 97 -9.92 2.53 -14.09
N ASP A 98 -9.15 3.58 -14.40
CA ASP A 98 -9.70 4.85 -14.91
C ASP A 98 -10.39 4.67 -16.26
N ARG A 99 -9.93 3.73 -17.08
CA ARG A 99 -10.55 3.39 -18.37
C ARG A 99 -11.78 2.47 -18.22
N GLY A 100 -11.95 1.83 -17.06
CA GLY A 100 -13.01 0.85 -16.82
C GLY A 100 -12.82 -0.47 -17.58
N GLU A 101 -11.62 -0.73 -18.12
CA GLU A 101 -11.32 -1.89 -18.96
C GLU A 101 -10.06 -2.62 -18.44
N PRO A 102 -10.18 -3.89 -18.05
CA PRO A 102 -9.03 -4.70 -17.65
C PRO A 102 -8.03 -4.88 -18.80
N PHE A 103 -6.78 -5.07 -18.45
CA PHE A 103 -5.69 -5.35 -19.38
C PHE A 103 -5.35 -6.83 -19.34
N ASP A 104 -5.21 -7.46 -20.50
CA ASP A 104 -4.81 -8.85 -20.62
C ASP A 104 -3.50 -9.01 -21.40
N PHE A 105 -2.69 -9.95 -20.97
CA PHE A 105 -1.42 -10.26 -21.61
C PHE A 105 -0.92 -11.67 -21.21
N PRO A 106 -0.16 -12.35 -22.10
CA PRO A 106 0.49 -13.60 -21.76
C PRO A 106 1.70 -13.37 -20.86
N ILE A 107 1.64 -13.90 -19.63
CA ILE A 107 2.65 -13.69 -18.59
C ILE A 107 3.97 -14.43 -18.91
N GLY A 108 5.11 -13.82 -18.59
CA GLY A 108 6.44 -14.42 -18.73
C GLY A 108 6.92 -14.56 -20.16
N THR A 109 6.32 -13.86 -21.13
CA THR A 109 6.66 -13.94 -22.55
C THR A 109 7.36 -12.70 -23.10
N GLY A 110 7.64 -11.71 -22.26
CA GLY A 110 8.26 -10.44 -22.66
C GLY A 110 7.32 -9.49 -23.40
N ARG A 111 6.02 -9.68 -23.30
CA ARG A 111 5.00 -8.78 -23.86
C ARG A 111 4.80 -7.53 -23.01
N VAL A 112 5.21 -7.58 -21.77
CA VAL A 112 5.18 -6.48 -20.81
C VAL A 112 6.58 -6.22 -20.27
N ILE A 113 6.76 -5.17 -19.49
CA ILE A 113 8.04 -4.86 -18.84
C ILE A 113 8.45 -6.00 -17.90
N LYS A 114 9.76 -6.23 -17.78
CA LYS A 114 10.31 -7.36 -16.99
C LYS A 114 9.80 -7.41 -15.56
N GLY A 115 9.64 -6.25 -14.93
CA GLY A 115 9.11 -6.17 -13.58
C GLY A 115 7.69 -6.70 -13.42
N TRP A 116 6.86 -6.63 -14.47
CA TRP A 116 5.54 -7.24 -14.49
C TRP A 116 5.62 -8.75 -14.71
N ASP A 117 6.41 -9.19 -15.70
CA ASP A 117 6.61 -10.63 -15.97
C ASP A 117 7.11 -11.35 -14.71
N GLU A 118 7.99 -10.73 -13.92
CA GLU A 118 8.49 -11.29 -12.67
C GLU A 118 7.48 -11.15 -11.53
N GLY A 119 6.95 -9.94 -11.33
CA GLY A 119 6.14 -9.61 -10.17
C GLY A 119 4.75 -10.24 -10.17
N VAL A 120 4.13 -10.40 -11.34
CA VAL A 120 2.77 -10.99 -11.46
C VAL A 120 2.82 -12.52 -11.45
N LEU A 121 3.90 -13.14 -11.95
CA LEU A 121 4.01 -14.60 -12.03
C LEU A 121 3.89 -15.30 -10.66
N SER A 122 4.25 -14.61 -9.59
CA SER A 122 4.15 -15.15 -8.22
C SER A 122 2.84 -14.79 -7.51
N MET A 123 1.97 -14.00 -8.12
CA MET A 123 0.66 -13.64 -7.56
C MET A 123 -0.34 -14.80 -7.66
N LYS A 124 -1.35 -14.76 -6.82
CA LYS A 124 -2.55 -15.61 -6.95
C LYS A 124 -3.72 -14.77 -7.44
N VAL A 125 -4.64 -15.39 -8.17
CA VAL A 125 -5.90 -14.76 -8.59
C VAL A 125 -6.66 -14.21 -7.38
N GLY A 126 -7.20 -13.00 -7.51
CA GLY A 126 -7.86 -12.23 -6.45
C GLY A 126 -6.89 -11.44 -5.57
N GLY A 127 -5.58 -11.52 -5.85
CA GLY A 127 -4.54 -10.79 -5.14
C GLY A 127 -4.32 -9.38 -5.69
N LYS A 128 -3.89 -8.48 -4.80
CA LYS A 128 -3.51 -7.10 -5.11
C LYS A 128 -2.10 -6.84 -4.59
N ARG A 129 -1.23 -6.26 -5.41
CA ARG A 129 0.19 -6.09 -5.13
C ARG A 129 0.69 -4.73 -5.59
N GLU A 130 1.59 -4.14 -4.82
CA GLU A 130 2.43 -3.05 -5.29
C GLU A 130 3.75 -3.60 -5.84
N LEU A 131 4.17 -3.05 -6.97
CA LEU A 131 5.44 -3.34 -7.64
C LEU A 131 6.24 -2.05 -7.76
N LEU A 132 7.38 -1.97 -7.13
CA LEU A 132 8.34 -0.89 -7.32
C LEU A 132 9.43 -1.39 -8.27
N ILE A 133 9.39 -0.89 -9.50
CA ILE A 133 10.13 -1.39 -10.64
C ILE A 133 11.27 -0.44 -10.98
N PRO A 134 12.53 -0.85 -10.81
CA PRO A 134 13.69 -0.03 -11.21
C PRO A 134 13.77 0.07 -12.74
N PRO A 135 14.49 1.06 -13.26
CA PRO A 135 14.57 1.34 -14.71
C PRO A 135 14.94 0.14 -15.56
N ASN A 136 15.87 -0.71 -15.12
CA ASN A 136 16.33 -1.89 -15.85
C ASN A 136 15.29 -3.00 -16.01
N LEU A 137 14.24 -2.98 -15.18
CA LEU A 137 13.08 -3.87 -15.27
C LEU A 137 11.84 -3.17 -15.83
N GLY A 138 11.94 -1.88 -16.11
CA GLY A 138 10.91 -1.03 -16.71
C GLY A 138 11.27 -0.61 -18.13
N TYR A 139 11.27 0.71 -18.39
CA TYR A 139 11.49 1.27 -19.71
C TYR A 139 12.93 1.77 -19.93
N GLY A 140 13.82 1.61 -18.94
CA GLY A 140 15.25 1.91 -19.05
C GLY A 140 15.57 3.35 -19.43
N SER A 141 16.68 3.52 -20.16
CA SER A 141 17.17 4.82 -20.62
C SER A 141 16.33 5.46 -21.74
N ARG A 142 15.38 4.73 -22.32
CA ARG A 142 14.48 5.26 -23.37
C ARG A 142 13.26 5.96 -22.80
N GLY A 143 12.80 5.54 -21.60
CA GLY A 143 11.48 5.92 -21.10
C GLY A 143 10.37 5.42 -22.00
N ALA A 144 9.16 5.98 -21.85
CA ALA A 144 8.02 5.63 -22.71
C ALA A 144 7.13 6.83 -23.00
N GLY A 145 6.92 7.11 -24.28
CA GLY A 145 6.13 8.22 -24.76
C GLY A 145 6.59 9.56 -24.17
N ARG A 146 5.60 10.44 -23.87
CA ARG A 146 5.87 11.75 -23.22
C ARG A 146 5.65 11.73 -21.71
N VAL A 147 5.31 10.58 -21.16
CA VAL A 147 4.80 10.46 -19.77
C VAL A 147 5.77 9.75 -18.83
N ILE A 148 6.63 8.88 -19.35
CA ILE A 148 7.65 8.17 -18.57
C ILE A 148 9.04 8.63 -19.01
N PRO A 149 9.75 9.41 -18.18
CA PRO A 149 11.08 9.89 -18.52
C PRO A 149 12.12 8.76 -18.55
N PRO A 150 13.29 9.00 -19.18
CA PRO A 150 14.43 8.09 -19.10
C PRO A 150 14.81 7.77 -17.65
N ASN A 151 15.17 6.52 -17.42
CA ASN A 151 15.62 6.02 -16.12
C ASN A 151 14.62 6.22 -14.96
N ALA A 152 13.33 6.28 -15.28
CA ALA A 152 12.29 6.38 -14.23
C ALA A 152 12.15 5.08 -13.47
N THR A 153 12.06 5.18 -12.16
CA THR A 153 11.53 4.13 -11.29
C THR A 153 10.00 4.24 -11.29
N LEU A 154 9.34 3.11 -11.41
CA LEU A 154 7.88 3.05 -11.54
C LEU A 154 7.27 2.35 -10.35
N LEU A 155 6.13 2.86 -9.90
CA LEU A 155 5.29 2.17 -8.94
C LEU A 155 4.01 1.75 -9.65
N PHE A 156 3.67 0.48 -9.55
CA PHE A 156 2.38 -0.04 -10.00
C PHE A 156 1.63 -0.67 -8.84
N GLU A 157 0.36 -0.45 -8.82
CA GLU A 157 -0.61 -1.22 -8.04
C GLU A 157 -1.35 -2.11 -9.03
N VAL A 158 -1.27 -3.42 -8.85
CA VAL A 158 -1.82 -4.41 -9.76
C VAL A 158 -2.77 -5.34 -9.03
N GLU A 159 -3.86 -5.73 -9.67
CA GLU A 159 -4.84 -6.69 -9.17
C GLU A 159 -5.08 -7.77 -10.20
N LEU A 160 -4.73 -9.02 -9.88
CA LEU A 160 -4.91 -10.16 -10.78
C LEU A 160 -6.34 -10.68 -10.64
N LEU A 161 -7.16 -10.45 -11.67
CA LEU A 161 -8.59 -10.78 -11.67
C LEU A 161 -8.83 -12.26 -12.03
N LYS A 162 -8.19 -12.73 -13.11
CA LYS A 162 -8.33 -14.11 -13.60
C LYS A 162 -7.18 -14.50 -14.51
N ILE A 163 -7.04 -15.79 -14.69
CA ILE A 163 -6.16 -16.43 -15.67
C ILE A 163 -7.04 -17.06 -16.74
N GLN A 164 -6.63 -16.93 -17.99
CA GLN A 164 -7.28 -17.57 -19.15
C GLN A 164 -6.30 -18.58 -19.75
N GLU A 165 -6.83 -19.69 -20.21
CA GLU A 165 -6.07 -20.72 -20.96
C GLU A 165 -5.83 -20.29 -22.40
#